data_520c8be9f751179e6a60525452f4d0e6
#
_entry.id   520c8be9f751179e6a60525452f4d0e6
#
_cell.length_a   1.000
_cell.length_b   1.000
_cell.length_c   1.000
_cell.angle_alpha   90.00
_cell.angle_beta   90.00
_cell.angle_gamma   90.00
#
_symmetry.space_group_name_H-M   'P 1'
#
loop_
_entity.id
_entity.type
_entity.pdbx_description
1 polymer ?
#
loop_
_entity_poly.entity_id
_entity_poly.type
_entity_poly.pdbx_seq_one_letter_code
_entity_poly.pdbx_strand_id
1 'polypeptide(L)'
;AQYWLWGQTPDFGYFTKPPLIAWIISGSHWLFGHHVMAVRLPACWLHLATALTLWQTAAWLYGPRAGRWTALIWITLPAVGIGSFLISTDTPLLLCLALALLAIAGSECRKIPSAHAFIYAGFALGVGMLAKYAALYGLFGFLLIWALGRHRPTPVICGKHLLLALAAFLVAASPNLIWNFMHDFSTVRHIGDNANLSKQTNNLTESLYFLITQAGVVGPLTFLLMFGILNAARHERHASWLIWMAVPVLIMMSIQAYLSDANANWAMTAYPALSVWLGGWI
;
A
#
# COMPACT_ATOMS: atom_id res chain seq x y z
N ALA A 1 15.38 16.37 -3.29
CA ALA A 1 15.91 16.99 -4.52
C ALA A 1 15.39 16.27 -5.79
N GLN A 2 15.54 14.95 -5.92
CA GLN A 2 15.21 14.18 -7.14
C GLN A 2 13.73 14.32 -7.55
N TYR A 3 12.78 14.09 -6.65
CA TYR A 3 11.33 14.21 -6.94
C TYR A 3 10.90 15.62 -7.31
N TRP A 4 11.54 16.63 -6.71
CA TRP A 4 11.33 18.03 -7.05
C TRP A 4 11.78 18.33 -8.48
N LEU A 5 12.95 17.79 -8.87
CA LEU A 5 13.48 17.97 -10.23
C LEU A 5 12.56 17.34 -11.27
N TRP A 6 12.03 16.13 -11.02
CA TRP A 6 11.05 15.50 -11.90
C TRP A 6 9.73 16.27 -11.99
N GLY A 7 9.32 16.92 -10.89
CA GLY A 7 8.14 17.79 -10.90
C GLY A 7 8.28 19.03 -11.78
N GLN A 8 9.50 19.41 -12.21
CA GLN A 8 9.72 20.51 -13.17
C GLN A 8 9.46 20.07 -14.61
N THR A 9 9.66 18.79 -14.92
CA THR A 9 9.48 18.18 -16.24
C THR A 9 8.66 16.91 -16.10
N PRO A 10 7.32 17.03 -15.93
CA PRO A 10 6.46 15.86 -15.80
C PRO A 10 6.50 14.97 -17.03
N ASP A 11 6.70 13.66 -16.81
CA ASP A 11 6.70 12.61 -17.82
C ASP A 11 5.87 11.43 -17.31
N PHE A 12 5.68 10.39 -18.12
CA PHE A 12 4.94 9.17 -17.78
C PHE A 12 5.79 8.09 -17.10
N GLY A 13 7.07 8.34 -16.89
CA GLY A 13 8.00 7.48 -16.15
C GLY A 13 9.35 8.14 -15.99
N TYR A 14 10.16 7.59 -15.09
CA TYR A 14 11.53 8.00 -14.85
C TYR A 14 12.40 6.77 -14.65
N PHE A 15 13.71 6.91 -14.86
CA PHE A 15 14.66 5.80 -14.75
C PHE A 15 14.52 5.01 -13.44
N THR A 16 14.30 5.67 -12.29
CA THR A 16 14.28 5.01 -10.99
C THR A 16 12.88 4.78 -10.42
N LYS A 17 11.85 5.52 -10.88
CA LYS A 17 10.51 5.50 -10.26
C LYS A 17 9.39 5.79 -11.26
N PRO A 18 8.16 5.29 -11.00
CA PRO A 18 6.95 5.70 -11.71
C PRO A 18 6.60 7.18 -11.48
N PRO A 19 5.66 7.76 -12.29
CA PRO A 19 5.52 9.20 -12.46
C PRO A 19 4.69 9.93 -11.40
N LEU A 20 3.83 9.27 -10.64
CA LEU A 20 2.77 9.92 -9.85
C LEU A 20 3.31 10.96 -8.86
N ILE A 21 4.46 10.69 -8.24
CA ILE A 21 5.05 11.65 -7.29
C ILE A 21 5.47 12.96 -7.98
N ALA A 22 5.97 12.89 -9.20
CA ALA A 22 6.34 14.05 -9.99
C ALA A 22 5.09 14.86 -10.39
N TRP A 23 4.02 14.19 -10.80
CA TRP A 23 2.75 14.83 -11.13
C TRP A 23 2.13 15.55 -9.93
N ILE A 24 2.17 14.92 -8.74
CA ILE A 24 1.67 15.53 -7.49
C ILE A 24 2.47 16.79 -7.17
N ILE A 25 3.80 16.75 -7.25
CA ILE A 25 4.67 17.91 -6.98
C ILE A 25 4.45 19.00 -8.03
N SER A 26 4.34 18.65 -9.30
CA SER A 26 4.06 19.59 -10.38
C SER A 26 2.72 20.31 -10.17
N GLY A 27 1.66 19.56 -9.88
CA GLY A 27 0.34 20.14 -9.58
C GLY A 27 0.37 21.04 -8.34
N SER A 28 1.12 20.66 -7.30
CA SER A 28 1.27 21.48 -6.11
C SER A 28 2.06 22.76 -6.39
N HIS A 29 3.10 22.72 -7.22
CA HIS A 29 3.82 23.91 -7.67
C HIS A 29 2.93 24.85 -8.47
N TRP A 30 2.09 24.31 -9.34
CA TRP A 30 1.16 25.11 -10.11
C TRP A 30 0.16 25.87 -9.22
N LEU A 31 -0.31 25.23 -8.13
CA LEU A 31 -1.28 25.83 -7.20
C LEU A 31 -0.66 26.80 -6.19
N PHE A 32 0.51 26.47 -5.66
CA PHE A 32 1.08 27.15 -4.50
C PHE A 32 2.44 27.82 -4.78
N GLY A 33 2.97 27.69 -6.01
CA GLY A 33 4.26 28.26 -6.38
C GLY A 33 5.47 27.38 -6.01
N HIS A 34 6.66 27.81 -6.42
CA HIS A 34 7.91 27.05 -6.31
C HIS A 34 8.62 27.29 -4.97
N HIS A 35 8.14 26.64 -3.91
CA HIS A 35 8.77 26.70 -2.60
C HIS A 35 8.67 25.37 -1.84
N VAL A 36 9.44 25.19 -0.78
CA VAL A 36 9.56 23.94 -0.02
C VAL A 36 8.20 23.45 0.53
N MET A 37 7.35 24.38 0.96
CA MET A 37 6.00 24.02 1.45
C MET A 37 5.15 23.39 0.36
N ALA A 38 5.20 23.92 -0.87
CA ALA A 38 4.46 23.35 -2.01
C ALA A 38 4.89 21.92 -2.31
N VAL A 39 6.17 21.57 -2.11
CA VAL A 39 6.68 20.20 -2.28
C VAL A 39 6.15 19.26 -1.18
N ARG A 40 6.07 19.75 0.07
CA ARG A 40 5.78 18.91 1.25
C ARG A 40 4.30 18.81 1.59
N LEU A 41 3.53 19.85 1.32
CA LEU A 41 2.11 19.93 1.67
C LEU A 41 1.27 18.75 1.16
N PRO A 42 1.46 18.22 -0.07
CA PRO A 42 0.73 17.06 -0.53
C PRO A 42 0.89 15.83 0.37
N ALA A 43 2.05 15.65 1.03
CA ALA A 43 2.26 14.52 1.92
C ALA A 43 1.29 14.54 3.11
N CYS A 44 1.09 15.71 3.75
CA CYS A 44 0.13 15.87 4.84
C CYS A 44 -1.30 15.50 4.38
N TRP A 45 -1.72 16.04 3.23
CA TRP A 45 -3.07 15.80 2.73
C TRP A 45 -3.30 14.35 2.33
N LEU A 46 -2.32 13.70 1.72
CA LEU A 46 -2.41 12.29 1.34
C LEU A 46 -2.47 11.38 2.57
N HIS A 47 -1.67 11.63 3.62
CA HIS A 47 -1.76 10.88 4.87
C HIS A 47 -3.07 11.12 5.62
N LEU A 48 -3.59 12.36 5.61
CA LEU A 48 -4.92 12.66 6.16
C LEU A 48 -6.01 11.91 5.40
N ALA A 49 -5.99 11.96 4.06
CA ALA A 49 -6.93 11.21 3.22
C ALA A 49 -6.84 9.69 3.47
N THR A 50 -5.63 9.17 3.66
CA THR A 50 -5.40 7.76 4.03
C THR A 50 -6.05 7.46 5.39
N ALA A 51 -5.83 8.29 6.40
CA ALA A 51 -6.42 8.13 7.74
C ALA A 51 -7.96 8.10 7.68
N LEU A 52 -8.57 9.03 6.93
CA LEU A 52 -10.02 9.10 6.76
C LEU A 52 -10.57 7.89 5.99
N THR A 53 -9.85 7.43 4.98
CA THR A 53 -10.22 6.24 4.20
C THR A 53 -10.16 4.97 5.06
N LEU A 54 -9.13 4.80 5.87
CA LEU A 54 -8.99 3.68 6.79
C LEU A 54 -10.00 3.74 7.94
N TRP A 55 -10.28 4.95 8.45
CA TRP A 55 -11.38 5.19 9.39
C TRP A 55 -12.71 4.68 8.83
N GLN A 56 -13.04 5.08 7.62
CA GLN A 56 -14.29 4.66 6.97
C GLN A 56 -14.33 3.15 6.71
N THR A 57 -13.21 2.56 6.32
CA THR A 57 -13.08 1.11 6.11
C THR A 57 -13.39 0.35 7.41
N ALA A 58 -12.73 0.70 8.50
CA ALA A 58 -12.96 0.08 9.81
C ALA A 58 -14.37 0.36 10.35
N ALA A 59 -14.91 1.57 10.12
CA ALA A 59 -16.26 1.91 10.53
C ALA A 59 -17.33 1.08 9.79
N TRP A 60 -17.10 0.73 8.53
CA TRP A 60 -18.00 -0.17 7.82
C TRP A 60 -17.91 -1.61 8.30
N LEU A 61 -16.70 -2.10 8.56
CA LEU A 61 -16.48 -3.49 8.96
C LEU A 61 -16.85 -3.76 10.43
N TYR A 62 -16.47 -2.85 11.33
CA TYR A 62 -16.49 -3.10 12.79
C TYR A 62 -17.25 -2.05 13.58
N GLY A 63 -17.74 -0.99 12.93
CA GLY A 63 -18.48 0.09 13.57
C GLY A 63 -17.67 1.36 13.87
N PRO A 64 -18.36 2.46 14.27
CA PRO A 64 -17.75 3.79 14.37
C PRO A 64 -16.61 3.90 15.39
N ARG A 65 -16.63 3.08 16.45
CA ARG A 65 -15.56 3.03 17.45
C ARG A 65 -14.27 2.51 16.84
N ALA A 66 -14.33 1.41 16.10
CA ALA A 66 -13.21 0.83 15.39
C ALA A 66 -12.60 1.83 14.38
N GLY A 67 -13.47 2.56 13.65
CA GLY A 67 -13.00 3.63 12.75
C GLY A 67 -12.14 4.67 13.46
N ARG A 68 -12.59 5.18 14.61
CA ARG A 68 -11.83 6.16 15.40
C ARG A 68 -10.46 5.61 15.85
N TRP A 69 -10.43 4.39 16.37
CA TRP A 69 -9.17 3.74 16.75
C TRP A 69 -8.25 3.53 15.57
N THR A 70 -8.77 3.09 14.43
CA THR A 70 -7.98 2.90 13.21
C THR A 70 -7.33 4.22 12.75
N ALA A 71 -8.08 5.32 12.71
CA ALA A 71 -7.52 6.63 12.36
C ALA A 71 -6.43 7.06 13.35
N LEU A 72 -6.68 6.89 14.64
CA LEU A 72 -5.71 7.23 15.69
C LEU A 72 -4.44 6.38 15.56
N ILE A 73 -4.57 5.06 15.41
CA ILE A 73 -3.44 4.15 15.16
C ILE A 73 -2.65 4.66 13.96
N TRP A 74 -3.31 4.91 12.82
CA TRP A 74 -2.63 5.32 11.59
C TRP A 74 -1.80 6.59 11.74
N ILE A 75 -2.39 7.66 12.30
CA ILE A 75 -1.69 8.95 12.44
C ILE A 75 -0.58 8.93 13.49
N THR A 76 -0.60 7.97 14.43
CA THR A 76 0.43 7.81 15.46
C THR A 76 1.55 6.85 15.06
N LEU A 77 1.47 6.20 13.89
CA LEU A 77 2.60 5.42 13.37
C LEU A 77 3.81 6.32 13.13
N PRO A 78 5.01 6.02 13.66
CA PRO A 78 6.22 6.84 13.45
C PRO A 78 6.51 7.11 11.98
N ALA A 79 6.36 6.09 11.11
CA ALA A 79 6.57 6.24 9.67
C ALA A 79 5.56 7.19 9.02
N VAL A 80 4.31 7.25 9.49
CA VAL A 80 3.30 8.20 9.00
C VAL A 80 3.61 9.60 9.50
N GLY A 81 4.01 9.76 10.78
CA GLY A 81 4.44 11.03 11.33
C GLY A 81 5.59 11.64 10.51
N ILE A 82 6.66 10.88 10.29
CA ILE A 82 7.79 11.32 9.46
C ILE A 82 7.37 11.53 8.00
N GLY A 83 6.61 10.59 7.43
CA GLY A 83 6.11 10.63 6.06
C GLY A 83 5.21 11.83 5.75
N SER A 84 4.54 12.40 6.77
CA SER A 84 3.72 13.60 6.63
C SER A 84 4.54 14.87 6.37
N PHE A 85 5.82 14.88 6.74
CA PHE A 85 6.74 15.99 6.46
C PHE A 85 7.64 15.76 5.24
N LEU A 86 7.73 14.51 4.77
CA LEU A 86 8.61 14.10 3.67
C LEU A 86 7.79 13.45 2.57
N ILE A 87 7.64 14.13 1.44
CA ILE A 87 6.96 13.53 0.31
C ILE A 87 7.78 12.36 -0.26
N SER A 88 7.16 11.20 -0.38
CA SER A 88 7.75 9.98 -0.92
C SER A 88 6.76 9.25 -1.83
N THR A 89 7.25 8.29 -2.60
CA THR A 89 6.39 7.42 -3.43
C THR A 89 5.47 6.54 -2.59
N ASP A 90 5.81 6.29 -1.32
CA ASP A 90 4.97 5.52 -0.40
C ASP A 90 3.68 6.28 -0.05
N THR A 91 3.75 7.62 0.07
CA THR A 91 2.61 8.43 0.49
C THR A 91 1.37 8.27 -0.41
N PRO A 92 1.42 8.49 -1.74
CA PRO A 92 0.27 8.24 -2.62
C PRO A 92 -0.06 6.75 -2.76
N LEU A 93 0.93 5.86 -2.70
CA LEU A 93 0.69 4.41 -2.72
C LEU A 93 -0.21 3.97 -1.56
N LEU A 94 0.06 4.44 -0.34
CA LEU A 94 -0.69 4.08 0.85
C LEU A 94 -2.15 4.53 0.78
N LEU A 95 -2.42 5.72 0.21
CA LEU A 95 -3.79 6.15 -0.07
C LEU A 95 -4.48 5.22 -1.08
N CYS A 96 -3.80 4.86 -2.16
CA CYS A 96 -4.36 3.96 -3.17
C CYS A 96 -4.69 2.58 -2.58
N LEU A 97 -3.83 2.04 -1.72
CA LEU A 97 -4.09 0.79 -0.99
C LEU A 97 -5.29 0.94 -0.04
N ALA A 98 -5.37 2.05 0.70
CA ALA A 98 -6.51 2.31 1.59
C ALA A 98 -7.82 2.40 0.82
N LEU A 99 -7.84 3.06 -0.36
CA LEU A 99 -9.01 3.11 -1.24
C LEU A 99 -9.41 1.74 -1.77
N ALA A 100 -8.44 0.88 -2.11
CA ALA A 100 -8.70 -0.49 -2.49
C ALA A 100 -9.33 -1.29 -1.34
N LEU A 101 -8.82 -1.15 -0.11
CA LEU A 101 -9.41 -1.78 1.08
C LEU A 101 -10.84 -1.28 1.34
N LEU A 102 -11.08 0.04 1.19
CA LEU A 102 -12.41 0.63 1.35
C LEU A 102 -13.41 0.07 0.33
N ALA A 103 -12.99 -0.07 -0.93
CA ALA A 103 -13.84 -0.64 -1.97
C ALA A 103 -14.24 -2.10 -1.65
N ILE A 104 -13.29 -2.94 -1.23
CA ILE A 104 -13.56 -4.32 -0.83
C ILE A 104 -14.46 -4.40 0.41
N ALA A 105 -14.19 -3.57 1.43
CA ALA A 105 -15.06 -3.47 2.60
C ALA A 105 -16.48 -3.03 2.23
N GLY A 106 -16.61 -2.10 1.28
CA GLY A 106 -17.91 -1.67 0.73
C GLY A 106 -18.68 -2.80 0.05
N SER A 107 -17.99 -3.69 -0.66
CA SER A 107 -18.59 -4.90 -1.23
C SER A 107 -19.07 -5.86 -0.12
N GLU A 108 -18.22 -6.10 0.86
CA GLU A 108 -18.55 -7.01 1.96
C GLU A 108 -19.74 -6.52 2.78
N CYS A 109 -19.80 -5.23 3.07
CA CYS A 109 -20.89 -4.59 3.80
C CYS A 109 -22.11 -4.28 2.91
N ARG A 110 -22.15 -4.76 1.66
CA ARG A 110 -23.23 -4.54 0.68
C ARG A 110 -23.55 -3.05 0.43
N LYS A 111 -22.58 -2.17 0.58
CA LYS A 111 -22.67 -0.73 0.29
C LYS A 111 -22.30 -0.41 -1.16
N ILE A 112 -21.47 -1.26 -1.76
CA ILE A 112 -21.01 -1.14 -3.15
C ILE A 112 -21.26 -2.50 -3.83
N PRO A 113 -21.86 -2.55 -5.03
CA PRO A 113 -21.95 -3.78 -5.79
C PRO A 113 -20.57 -4.38 -6.05
N SER A 114 -20.40 -5.71 -5.88
CA SER A 114 -19.08 -6.33 -5.92
C SER A 114 -18.30 -6.04 -7.21
N ALA A 115 -18.95 -6.04 -8.37
CA ALA A 115 -18.28 -5.72 -9.63
C ALA A 115 -17.67 -4.30 -9.62
N HIS A 116 -18.40 -3.29 -9.14
CA HIS A 116 -17.91 -1.92 -9.02
C HIS A 116 -16.79 -1.81 -7.98
N ALA A 117 -16.93 -2.50 -6.83
CA ALA A 117 -15.90 -2.50 -5.80
C ALA A 117 -14.57 -3.01 -6.32
N PHE A 118 -14.58 -4.09 -7.12
CA PHE A 118 -13.36 -4.64 -7.72
C PHE A 118 -12.79 -3.76 -8.82
N ILE A 119 -13.63 -3.08 -9.62
CA ILE A 119 -13.18 -2.05 -10.57
C ILE A 119 -12.51 -0.90 -9.81
N TYR A 120 -13.13 -0.37 -8.76
CA TYR A 120 -12.54 0.72 -7.96
C TYR A 120 -11.24 0.30 -7.28
N ALA A 121 -11.20 -0.90 -6.70
CA ALA A 121 -10.00 -1.43 -6.07
C ALA A 121 -8.86 -1.62 -7.09
N GLY A 122 -9.16 -2.21 -8.24
CA GLY A 122 -8.19 -2.38 -9.33
C GLY A 122 -7.68 -1.04 -9.85
N PHE A 123 -8.57 -0.07 -10.10
CA PHE A 123 -8.19 1.26 -10.54
C PHE A 123 -7.31 1.97 -9.50
N ALA A 124 -7.68 1.94 -8.22
CA ALA A 124 -6.88 2.51 -7.15
C ALA A 124 -5.48 1.90 -7.09
N LEU A 125 -5.36 0.56 -7.18
CA LEU A 125 -4.06 -0.12 -7.23
C LEU A 125 -3.26 0.23 -8.49
N GLY A 126 -3.92 0.42 -9.63
CA GLY A 126 -3.29 0.86 -10.88
C GLY A 126 -2.70 2.28 -10.76
N VAL A 127 -3.46 3.20 -10.16
CA VAL A 127 -2.92 4.53 -9.79
C VAL A 127 -1.79 4.40 -8.77
N GLY A 128 -1.92 3.50 -7.79
CA GLY A 128 -0.86 3.19 -6.83
C GLY A 128 0.42 2.67 -7.51
N MET A 129 0.30 1.91 -8.61
CA MET A 129 1.45 1.47 -9.40
C MET A 129 2.19 2.65 -10.05
N LEU A 130 1.47 3.73 -10.43
CA LEU A 130 2.09 4.97 -10.90
C LEU A 130 2.89 5.69 -9.80
N ALA A 131 2.67 5.34 -8.51
CA ALA A 131 3.50 5.82 -7.39
C ALA A 131 4.69 4.88 -7.12
N LYS A 132 4.41 3.57 -7.00
CA LYS A 132 5.42 2.55 -6.68
C LYS A 132 4.89 1.16 -7.09
N TYR A 133 5.74 0.35 -7.71
CA TYR A 133 5.34 -1.00 -8.17
C TYR A 133 4.93 -1.94 -7.02
N ALA A 134 5.19 -1.58 -5.77
CA ALA A 134 4.68 -2.28 -4.60
C ALA A 134 3.14 -2.34 -4.52
N ALA A 135 2.40 -1.55 -5.32
CA ALA A 135 0.96 -1.71 -5.52
C ALA A 135 0.57 -3.11 -6.01
N LEU A 136 1.46 -3.82 -6.70
CA LEU A 136 1.27 -5.22 -7.13
C LEU A 136 1.01 -6.17 -5.95
N TYR A 137 1.50 -5.87 -4.75
CA TYR A 137 1.21 -6.65 -3.56
C TYR A 137 -0.28 -6.65 -3.21
N GLY A 138 -1.01 -5.57 -3.53
CA GLY A 138 -2.46 -5.51 -3.39
C GLY A 138 -3.19 -6.48 -4.35
N LEU A 139 -2.78 -6.56 -5.61
CA LEU A 139 -3.31 -7.55 -6.56
C LEU A 139 -2.97 -8.98 -6.14
N PHE A 140 -1.76 -9.20 -5.65
CA PHE A 140 -1.34 -10.50 -5.12
C PHE A 140 -2.19 -10.90 -3.91
N GLY A 141 -2.49 -9.95 -3.00
CA GLY A 141 -3.43 -10.15 -1.89
C GLY A 141 -4.82 -10.58 -2.38
N PHE A 142 -5.38 -9.95 -3.42
CA PHE A 142 -6.65 -10.35 -4.02
C PHE A 142 -6.61 -11.76 -4.60
N LEU A 143 -5.51 -12.12 -5.27
CA LEU A 143 -5.31 -13.48 -5.78
C LEU A 143 -5.28 -14.51 -4.64
N LEU A 144 -4.57 -14.22 -3.56
CA LEU A 144 -4.51 -15.10 -2.38
C LEU A 144 -5.88 -15.27 -1.72
N ILE A 145 -6.64 -14.19 -1.56
CA ILE A 145 -8.00 -14.24 -1.01
C ILE A 145 -8.89 -15.13 -1.92
N TRP A 146 -8.78 -14.97 -3.24
CA TRP A 146 -9.52 -15.82 -4.18
C TRP A 146 -9.10 -17.30 -4.12
N ALA A 147 -7.79 -17.56 -4.11
CA ALA A 147 -7.26 -18.92 -4.16
C ALA A 147 -7.51 -19.70 -2.85
N LEU A 148 -7.31 -19.00 -1.70
CA LEU A 148 -7.34 -19.61 -0.38
C LEU A 148 -8.65 -19.37 0.37
N GLY A 149 -9.42 -18.36 -0.04
CA GLY A 149 -10.70 -17.99 0.57
C GLY A 149 -11.90 -18.84 0.15
N ARG A 150 -11.75 -19.81 -0.74
CA ARG A 150 -12.84 -20.63 -1.29
C ARG A 150 -13.74 -21.35 -0.26
N HIS A 151 -13.22 -21.56 0.95
CA HIS A 151 -13.94 -22.23 2.03
C HIS A 151 -14.50 -21.28 3.10
N ARG A 152 -14.40 -19.96 2.89
CA ARG A 152 -14.86 -18.93 3.83
C ARG A 152 -15.81 -17.95 3.14
N PRO A 153 -16.89 -17.52 3.81
CA PRO A 153 -18.00 -16.82 3.16
C PRO A 153 -17.80 -15.32 2.90
N THR A 154 -16.58 -14.80 2.74
CA THR A 154 -16.39 -13.35 2.55
C THR A 154 -15.00 -12.90 2.08
N PRO A 155 -14.93 -11.84 1.33
CA PRO A 155 -15.87 -11.35 0.32
C PRO A 155 -15.98 -12.38 -0.79
N VAL A 156 -17.13 -12.46 -1.49
CA VAL A 156 -17.30 -13.41 -2.61
C VAL A 156 -16.47 -12.93 -3.80
N ILE A 157 -15.19 -13.27 -3.79
CA ILE A 157 -14.28 -13.03 -4.92
C ILE A 157 -14.45 -14.19 -5.90
N CYS A 158 -14.97 -13.93 -7.08
CA CYS A 158 -14.97 -14.87 -8.20
C CYS A 158 -13.95 -14.43 -9.26
N GLY A 159 -13.60 -15.33 -10.17
CA GLY A 159 -12.64 -15.03 -11.24
C GLY A 159 -13.03 -13.81 -12.08
N LYS A 160 -14.32 -13.57 -12.30
CA LYS A 160 -14.81 -12.36 -12.99
C LYS A 160 -14.42 -11.07 -12.24
N HIS A 161 -14.52 -11.05 -10.92
CA HIS A 161 -14.13 -9.88 -10.12
C HIS A 161 -12.63 -9.62 -10.22
N LEU A 162 -11.78 -10.66 -10.19
CA LEU A 162 -10.34 -10.52 -10.41
C LEU A 162 -10.03 -9.97 -11.80
N LEU A 163 -10.72 -10.44 -12.84
CA LEU A 163 -10.54 -9.92 -14.20
C LEU A 163 -10.93 -8.44 -14.31
N LEU A 164 -12.04 -8.04 -13.67
CA LEU A 164 -12.46 -6.64 -13.62
C LEU A 164 -11.43 -5.76 -12.88
N ALA A 165 -10.91 -6.24 -11.75
CA ALA A 165 -9.87 -5.53 -11.02
C ALA A 165 -8.58 -5.42 -11.84
N LEU A 166 -8.15 -6.50 -12.50
CA LEU A 166 -6.96 -6.51 -13.36
C LEU A 166 -7.13 -5.57 -14.56
N ALA A 167 -8.28 -5.59 -15.23
CA ALA A 167 -8.55 -4.70 -16.35
C ALA A 167 -8.51 -3.22 -15.92
N ALA A 168 -9.17 -2.87 -14.82
CA ALA A 168 -9.15 -1.52 -14.27
C ALA A 168 -7.73 -1.10 -13.83
N PHE A 169 -6.96 -2.01 -13.23
CA PHE A 169 -5.56 -1.80 -12.89
C PHE A 169 -4.71 -1.48 -14.12
N LEU A 170 -4.81 -2.31 -15.18
CA LEU A 170 -4.03 -2.12 -16.41
C LEU A 170 -4.38 -0.81 -17.10
N VAL A 171 -5.66 -0.42 -17.13
CA VAL A 171 -6.09 0.87 -17.67
C VAL A 171 -5.45 2.02 -16.89
N ALA A 172 -5.48 1.99 -15.57
CA ALA A 172 -4.91 3.06 -14.74
C ALA A 172 -3.37 3.09 -14.80
N ALA A 173 -2.72 1.93 -14.88
CA ALA A 173 -1.25 1.81 -14.97
C ALA A 173 -0.70 2.04 -16.39
N SER A 174 -1.57 2.05 -17.42
CA SER A 174 -1.16 2.09 -18.84
C SER A 174 -0.18 3.21 -19.19
N PRO A 175 -0.27 4.45 -18.64
CA PRO A 175 0.68 5.49 -19.03
C PRO A 175 2.14 5.10 -18.73
N ASN A 176 2.38 4.51 -17.55
CA ASN A 176 3.73 4.08 -17.18
C ASN A 176 4.14 2.78 -17.85
N LEU A 177 3.21 1.86 -18.13
CA LEU A 177 3.49 0.64 -18.87
C LEU A 177 3.94 0.95 -20.31
N ILE A 178 3.22 1.86 -20.98
CA ILE A 178 3.57 2.32 -22.34
C ILE A 178 4.93 3.04 -22.32
N TRP A 179 5.15 3.94 -21.37
CA TRP A 179 6.43 4.64 -21.22
C TRP A 179 7.60 3.66 -21.05
N ASN A 180 7.46 2.66 -20.17
CA ASN A 180 8.50 1.63 -19.97
C ASN A 180 8.77 0.83 -21.25
N PHE A 181 7.72 0.46 -21.98
CA PHE A 181 7.88 -0.23 -23.26
C PHE A 181 8.70 0.60 -24.28
N MET A 182 8.45 1.92 -24.31
CA MET A 182 9.17 2.85 -25.20
C MET A 182 10.61 3.16 -24.73
N HIS A 183 10.95 2.87 -23.47
CA HIS A 183 12.25 3.16 -22.85
C HIS A 183 12.96 1.89 -22.35
N ASP A 184 12.84 0.77 -23.09
CA ASP A 184 13.53 -0.49 -22.82
C ASP A 184 13.36 -1.03 -21.40
N PHE A 185 12.19 -0.78 -20.78
CA PHE A 185 11.88 -1.19 -19.41
C PHE A 185 12.90 -0.69 -18.37
N SER A 186 13.44 0.50 -18.57
CA SER A 186 14.51 1.07 -17.72
C SER A 186 14.17 1.12 -16.24
N THR A 187 12.93 1.53 -15.89
CA THR A 187 12.48 1.56 -14.47
C THR A 187 12.38 0.15 -13.89
N VAL A 188 11.87 -0.81 -14.66
CA VAL A 188 11.70 -2.20 -14.21
C VAL A 188 13.07 -2.86 -13.98
N ARG A 189 14.01 -2.66 -14.91
CA ARG A 189 15.40 -3.14 -14.76
C ARG A 189 16.06 -2.57 -13.52
N HIS A 190 15.98 -1.26 -13.33
CA HIS A 190 16.54 -0.61 -12.13
C HIS A 190 15.95 -1.14 -10.81
N ILE A 191 14.66 -1.48 -10.77
CA ILE A 191 14.04 -2.08 -9.59
C ILE A 191 14.54 -3.51 -9.38
N GLY A 192 14.71 -4.28 -10.45
CA GLY A 192 15.33 -5.59 -10.40
C GLY A 192 16.76 -5.54 -9.85
N ASP A 193 17.56 -4.58 -10.32
CA ASP A 193 18.92 -4.36 -9.83
C ASP A 193 18.94 -3.98 -8.33
N ASN A 194 17.98 -3.15 -7.89
CA ASN A 194 17.84 -2.76 -6.48
C ASN A 194 17.42 -3.92 -5.56
N ALA A 195 16.77 -4.96 -6.09
CA ALA A 195 16.51 -6.17 -5.33
C ALA A 195 17.79 -6.94 -4.98
N ASN A 196 18.89 -6.66 -5.70
CA ASN A 196 20.25 -7.07 -5.40
C ASN A 196 20.42 -8.58 -5.17
N LEU A 197 19.56 -9.39 -5.83
CA LEU A 197 19.51 -10.86 -5.66
C LEU A 197 20.80 -11.56 -6.08
N SER A 198 21.67 -10.88 -6.82
CA SER A 198 23.00 -11.40 -7.18
C SER A 198 23.98 -11.45 -5.99
N LYS A 199 23.75 -10.63 -4.96
CA LYS A 199 24.53 -10.61 -3.71
C LYS A 199 23.85 -11.47 -2.63
N GLN A 200 23.57 -12.72 -2.93
CA GLN A 200 22.96 -13.62 -1.95
C GLN A 200 23.81 -13.71 -0.69
N THR A 201 23.31 -13.16 0.40
CA THR A 201 23.95 -13.22 1.73
C THR A 201 23.48 -14.42 2.53
N ASN A 202 22.22 -14.89 2.28
CA ASN A 202 21.55 -15.96 3.02
C ASN A 202 21.70 -15.76 4.53
N ASN A 203 21.46 -14.54 5.00
CA ASN A 203 21.73 -14.13 6.36
C ASN A 203 20.44 -14.01 7.18
N LEU A 204 20.22 -14.94 8.09
CA LEU A 204 19.05 -14.92 8.98
C LEU A 204 19.04 -13.68 9.90
N THR A 205 20.21 -13.15 10.24
CA THR A 205 20.33 -11.95 11.08
C THR A 205 19.71 -10.75 10.39
N GLU A 206 19.90 -10.59 9.08
CA GLU A 206 19.29 -9.50 8.29
C GLU A 206 17.76 -9.59 8.27
N SER A 207 17.22 -10.81 8.14
CA SER A 207 15.78 -11.03 8.20
C SER A 207 15.20 -10.69 9.58
N LEU A 208 15.89 -11.10 10.66
CA LEU A 208 15.49 -10.74 12.03
C LEU A 208 15.63 -9.24 12.29
N TYR A 209 16.71 -8.63 11.82
CA TYR A 209 16.91 -7.19 11.91
C TYR A 209 15.81 -6.42 11.17
N PHE A 210 15.45 -6.85 9.94
CA PHE A 210 14.33 -6.29 9.22
C PHE A 210 13.02 -6.34 10.02
N LEU A 211 12.70 -7.49 10.64
CA LEU A 211 11.50 -7.63 11.49
C LEU A 211 11.55 -6.71 12.72
N ILE A 212 12.69 -6.59 13.38
CA ILE A 212 12.85 -5.69 14.52
C ILE A 212 12.70 -4.22 14.10
N THR A 213 13.22 -3.85 12.94
CA THR A 213 13.08 -2.47 12.41
C THR A 213 11.62 -2.09 12.13
N GLN A 214 10.73 -3.08 11.90
CA GLN A 214 9.30 -2.81 11.78
C GLN A 214 8.71 -2.20 13.07
N ALA A 215 9.27 -2.52 14.24
CA ALA A 215 8.87 -1.83 15.48
C ALA A 215 9.22 -0.34 15.46
N GLY A 216 10.26 0.07 14.74
CA GLY A 216 10.55 1.49 14.48
C GLY A 216 9.59 2.14 13.49
N VAL A 217 9.11 1.36 12.50
CA VAL A 217 8.18 1.83 11.45
C VAL A 217 6.79 2.11 12.02
N VAL A 218 6.26 1.19 12.82
CA VAL A 218 4.88 1.27 13.35
C VAL A 218 4.78 1.66 14.82
N GLY A 219 5.90 1.72 15.52
CA GLY A 219 5.98 1.88 16.96
C GLY A 219 5.97 0.52 17.69
N PRO A 220 6.78 0.36 18.75
CA PRO A 220 6.98 -0.93 19.40
C PRO A 220 5.69 -1.51 20.01
N LEU A 221 4.86 -0.67 20.64
CA LEU A 221 3.58 -1.10 21.20
C LEU A 221 2.61 -1.56 20.11
N THR A 222 2.46 -0.77 19.04
CA THR A 222 1.60 -1.10 17.89
C THR A 222 2.07 -2.38 17.21
N PHE A 223 3.38 -2.57 17.08
CA PHE A 223 4.00 -3.78 16.53
C PHE A 223 3.63 -5.02 17.35
N LEU A 224 3.82 -4.97 18.67
CA LEU A 224 3.46 -6.07 19.56
C LEU A 224 1.97 -6.40 19.53
N LEU A 225 1.10 -5.39 19.52
CA LEU A 225 -0.34 -5.57 19.41
C LEU A 225 -0.72 -6.21 18.07
N MET A 226 -0.17 -5.75 16.95
CA MET A 226 -0.44 -6.32 15.63
C MET A 226 -0.04 -7.80 15.55
N PHE A 227 1.08 -8.20 16.15
CA PHE A 227 1.49 -9.60 16.22
C PHE A 227 0.70 -10.42 17.24
N GLY A 228 0.42 -9.87 18.42
CA GLY A 228 -0.37 -10.55 19.46
C GLY A 228 -1.77 -10.94 18.99
N ILE A 229 -2.38 -10.10 18.17
CA ILE A 229 -3.74 -10.30 17.64
C ILE A 229 -3.77 -11.33 16.49
N LEU A 230 -2.64 -11.67 15.83
CA LEU A 230 -2.61 -12.72 14.80
C LEU A 230 -3.18 -14.05 15.29
N ASN A 231 -3.03 -14.36 16.59
CA ASN A 231 -3.65 -15.54 17.20
C ASN A 231 -5.17 -15.41 17.39
N ALA A 232 -5.69 -14.20 17.65
CA ALA A 232 -7.12 -13.94 17.81
C ALA A 232 -7.86 -13.92 16.45
N ALA A 233 -7.17 -13.60 15.37
CA ALA A 233 -7.70 -13.50 14.01
C ALA A 233 -8.30 -14.80 13.45
N ARG A 234 -8.01 -15.95 14.06
CA ARG A 234 -8.51 -17.27 13.61
C ARG A 234 -10.02 -17.39 13.68
N HIS A 235 -10.69 -16.55 14.46
CA HIS A 235 -12.13 -16.64 14.75
C HIS A 235 -12.98 -15.52 14.15
N GLU A 236 -12.36 -14.48 13.57
CA GLU A 236 -13.10 -13.34 13.01
C GLU A 236 -13.22 -13.39 11.48
N ARG A 237 -14.45 -13.10 11.02
CA ARG A 237 -14.80 -13.15 9.61
C ARG A 237 -14.06 -12.11 8.76
N HIS A 238 -14.00 -10.87 9.23
CA HIS A 238 -13.39 -9.75 8.52
C HIS A 238 -11.85 -9.77 8.57
N ALA A 239 -11.26 -10.34 9.61
CA ALA A 239 -9.81 -10.43 9.78
C ALA A 239 -9.11 -11.23 8.70
N SER A 240 -9.77 -12.26 8.13
CA SER A 240 -9.10 -13.21 7.24
C SER A 240 -8.57 -12.54 5.95
N TRP A 241 -9.34 -11.70 5.29
CA TRP A 241 -8.89 -11.07 4.05
C TRP A 241 -7.92 -9.90 4.31
N LEU A 242 -8.07 -9.17 5.41
CA LEU A 242 -7.11 -8.15 5.82
C LEU A 242 -5.72 -8.76 6.07
N ILE A 243 -5.67 -9.98 6.66
CA ILE A 243 -4.43 -10.71 6.86
C ILE A 243 -3.76 -11.06 5.52
N TRP A 244 -4.54 -11.51 4.54
CA TRP A 244 -4.01 -11.82 3.21
C TRP A 244 -3.52 -10.60 2.44
N MET A 245 -4.00 -9.40 2.79
CA MET A 245 -3.48 -8.14 2.25
C MET A 245 -2.18 -7.66 2.94
N ALA A 246 -1.85 -8.18 4.12
CA ALA A 246 -0.75 -7.69 4.95
C ALA A 246 0.38 -8.71 5.18
N VAL A 247 0.05 -9.88 5.71
CA VAL A 247 1.05 -10.88 6.14
C VAL A 247 1.95 -11.37 5.01
N PRO A 248 1.44 -11.66 3.79
CA PRO A 248 2.30 -12.07 2.68
C PRO A 248 3.37 -11.03 2.35
N VAL A 249 3.08 -9.74 2.48
CA VAL A 249 4.06 -8.67 2.23
C VAL A 249 5.18 -8.72 3.27
N LEU A 250 4.84 -8.87 4.55
CA LEU A 250 5.84 -9.01 5.62
C LEU A 250 6.73 -10.23 5.41
N ILE A 251 6.13 -11.37 5.04
CA ILE A 251 6.87 -12.60 4.73
C ILE A 251 7.79 -12.40 3.53
N MET A 252 7.27 -11.82 2.42
CA MET A 252 8.07 -11.57 1.22
C MET A 252 9.26 -10.64 1.50
N MET A 253 9.05 -9.59 2.28
CA MET A 253 10.13 -8.66 2.63
C MET A 253 11.13 -9.28 3.61
N SER A 254 10.69 -10.15 4.51
CA SER A 254 11.58 -10.91 5.38
C SER A 254 12.43 -11.91 4.60
N ILE A 255 11.85 -12.57 3.57
CA ILE A 255 12.59 -13.45 2.65
C ILE A 255 13.58 -12.61 1.81
N GLN A 256 13.16 -11.44 1.32
CA GLN A 256 14.05 -10.53 0.60
C GLN A 256 15.26 -10.13 1.47
N ALA A 257 15.02 -9.76 2.75
CA ALA A 257 16.07 -9.42 3.68
C ALA A 257 17.01 -10.62 3.98
N TYR A 258 16.46 -11.84 4.00
CA TYR A 258 17.27 -13.04 4.13
C TYR A 258 18.18 -13.28 2.92
N LEU A 259 17.63 -13.11 1.70
CA LEU A 259 18.37 -13.38 0.46
C LEU A 259 19.38 -12.27 0.12
N SER A 260 19.07 -11.03 0.46
CA SER A 260 19.88 -9.85 0.11
C SER A 260 19.67 -8.75 1.15
N ASP A 261 19.11 -7.62 0.74
CA ASP A 261 18.80 -6.45 1.56
C ASP A 261 17.32 -6.08 1.44
N ALA A 262 16.71 -5.58 2.52
CA ALA A 262 15.37 -5.00 2.49
C ALA A 262 15.31 -3.73 3.34
N ASN A 263 14.89 -2.62 2.72
CA ASN A 263 14.63 -1.40 3.47
C ASN A 263 13.37 -1.52 4.32
N ALA A 264 13.40 -0.98 5.54
CA ALA A 264 12.28 -1.07 6.50
C ALA A 264 10.94 -0.60 5.93
N ASN A 265 10.93 0.44 5.08
CA ASN A 265 9.72 0.98 4.46
C ASN A 265 9.14 0.11 3.33
N TRP A 266 9.81 -0.96 2.90
CA TRP A 266 9.27 -1.82 1.85
C TRP A 266 8.03 -2.58 2.30
N ALA A 267 7.89 -2.84 3.59
CA ALA A 267 6.69 -3.46 4.16
C ALA A 267 5.54 -2.48 4.48
N MET A 268 5.68 -1.18 4.18
CA MET A 268 4.65 -0.17 4.49
C MET A 268 3.27 -0.52 3.92
N THR A 269 3.21 -1.23 2.81
CA THR A 269 1.96 -1.67 2.16
C THR A 269 1.14 -2.66 2.99
N ALA A 270 1.72 -3.30 4.00
CA ALA A 270 1.02 -4.18 4.93
C ALA A 270 0.18 -3.41 5.97
N TYR A 271 0.63 -2.23 6.36
CA TYR A 271 0.11 -1.54 7.54
C TYR A 271 -1.27 -0.89 7.39
N PRO A 272 -1.75 -0.47 6.20
CA PRO A 272 -3.14 -0.06 6.04
C PRO A 272 -4.12 -1.15 6.49
N ALA A 273 -3.95 -2.39 6.04
CA ALA A 273 -4.80 -3.51 6.41
C ALA A 273 -4.66 -3.89 7.89
N LEU A 274 -3.43 -3.91 8.43
CA LEU A 274 -3.18 -4.20 9.85
C LEU A 274 -3.74 -3.12 10.78
N SER A 275 -3.73 -1.84 10.36
CA SER A 275 -4.32 -0.76 11.16
C SER A 275 -5.84 -0.89 11.25
N VAL A 276 -6.52 -1.23 10.14
CA VAL A 276 -7.97 -1.51 10.11
C VAL A 276 -8.30 -2.68 11.04
N TRP A 277 -7.52 -3.73 10.95
CA TRP A 277 -7.73 -4.93 11.74
C TRP A 277 -7.50 -4.68 13.24
N LEU A 278 -6.41 -3.99 13.62
CA LEU A 278 -6.13 -3.63 15.01
C LEU A 278 -7.22 -2.72 15.61
N GLY A 279 -7.67 -1.72 14.83
CA GLY A 279 -8.77 -0.85 15.27
C GLY A 279 -10.10 -1.57 15.45
N GLY A 280 -10.33 -2.67 14.71
CA GLY A 280 -11.49 -3.54 14.86
C GLY A 280 -11.44 -4.41 16.11
N TRP A 281 -10.23 -4.70 16.60
CA TRP A 281 -10.04 -5.52 17.81
C TRP A 281 -10.18 -4.70 19.11
N ILE A 282 -9.78 -3.41 19.12
CA ILE A 282 -9.92 -2.50 20.25
C ILE A 282 -11.39 -2.03 20.40
#